data_c3aa4472e86de86bc63a55ef806d701d
#
_entry.id   c3aa4472e86de86bc63a55ef806d701d
#
_cell.length_a   1.000
_cell.length_b   1.000
_cell.length_c   1.000
_cell.angle_alpha   90.00
_cell.angle_beta   90.00
_cell.angle_gamma   90.00
#
_symmetry.space_group_name_H-M   'P 1'
#
loop_
_entity.id
_entity.type
_entity.pdbx_description
1 polymer ?
#
loop_
_entity_poly.entity_id
_entity_poly.type
_entity_poly.pdbx_seq_one_letter_code
_entity_poly.pdbx_strand_id
1 'polypeptide(L)'
;MEFIWFGAEEKGLLGSQNYIKIHENELSAHRFNMNVDLAGQLVGGTVAGVTGDASVCSILTYMAHEIGIGMSTKNQIWGSDSNTFAWKGIPAMTLNRDGFGMHTRHDTIALLSDWSLERSAVLLGYIADRLGNIESFPFERKVPEEFIAQLNEYFG
;
A
#
# COMPACT_ATOMS: atom_id res chain seq x y z
N MET A 1 5.57 -4.49 -14.27
CA MET A 1 5.75 -4.02 -12.88
C MET A 1 6.56 -2.73 -12.93
N GLU A 2 6.18 -1.75 -12.16
CA GLU A 2 6.85 -0.45 -12.08
C GLU A 2 7.20 -0.17 -10.61
N PHE A 3 8.36 0.43 -10.36
CA PHE A 3 8.82 0.84 -9.03
C PHE A 3 8.96 2.35 -9.01
N ILE A 4 8.31 3.00 -8.06
CA ILE A 4 8.26 4.46 -7.98
C ILE A 4 8.64 4.90 -6.57
N TRP A 5 9.48 5.93 -6.46
CA TRP A 5 9.75 6.65 -5.22
C TRP A 5 9.09 8.02 -5.28
N PHE A 6 8.09 8.22 -4.46
CA PHE A 6 7.42 9.52 -4.37
C PHE A 6 8.15 10.45 -3.41
N GLY A 7 8.17 11.73 -3.76
CA GLY A 7 8.63 12.78 -2.87
C GLY A 7 7.47 13.61 -2.33
N ALA A 8 7.73 14.34 -1.24
CA ALA A 8 6.77 15.27 -0.64
C ALA A 8 5.42 14.61 -0.23
N GLU A 9 5.47 13.37 0.27
CA GLU A 9 4.31 12.68 0.82
C GLU A 9 3.72 13.50 1.98
N GLU A 10 4.52 13.89 2.95
CA GLU A 10 4.18 14.68 4.13
C GLU A 10 3.70 16.13 3.82
N LYS A 11 3.73 16.53 2.55
CA LYS A 11 3.21 17.81 2.07
C LYS A 11 1.86 17.68 1.36
N GLY A 12 1.17 16.55 1.58
CA GLY A 12 -0.11 16.25 0.98
C GLY A 12 -0.02 15.39 -0.28
N LEU A 13 0.82 14.37 -0.27
CA LEU A 13 0.94 13.38 -1.34
C LEU A 13 1.31 13.98 -2.71
N LEU A 14 2.10 15.07 -2.73
CA LEU A 14 2.35 15.85 -3.95
C LEU A 14 3.02 15.03 -5.06
N GLY A 15 3.93 14.13 -4.69
CA GLY A 15 4.63 13.27 -5.64
C GLY A 15 3.69 12.33 -6.37
N SER A 16 2.87 11.58 -5.64
CA SER A 16 1.92 10.64 -6.21
C SER A 16 0.77 11.32 -6.95
N GLN A 17 0.27 12.47 -6.47
CA GLN A 17 -0.71 13.27 -7.20
C GLN A 17 -0.17 13.73 -8.56
N ASN A 18 1.08 14.21 -8.59
CA ASN A 18 1.70 14.63 -9.85
C ASN A 18 1.92 13.45 -10.80
N TYR A 19 2.34 12.30 -10.27
CA TYR A 19 2.45 11.07 -11.06
C TYR A 19 1.12 10.71 -11.73
N ILE A 20 0.04 10.62 -10.96
CA ILE A 20 -1.31 10.33 -11.46
C ILE A 20 -1.73 11.30 -12.58
N LYS A 21 -1.43 12.58 -12.41
CA LYS A 21 -1.77 13.61 -13.39
C LYS A 21 -0.98 13.46 -14.70
N ILE A 22 0.32 13.17 -14.61
CA ILE A 22 1.19 13.05 -15.80
C ILE A 22 0.88 11.76 -16.57
N HIS A 23 0.60 10.66 -15.85
CA HIS A 23 0.37 9.33 -16.42
C HIS A 23 -1.11 8.96 -16.56
N GLU A 24 -2.02 9.95 -16.57
CA GLU A 24 -3.46 9.69 -16.58
C GLU A 24 -3.91 8.74 -17.69
N ASN A 25 -3.32 8.84 -18.88
CA ASN A 25 -3.63 7.98 -20.02
C ASN A 25 -3.13 6.53 -19.87
N GLU A 26 -2.20 6.28 -18.95
CA GLU A 26 -1.59 4.98 -18.70
C GLU A 26 -2.25 4.24 -17.52
N LEU A 27 -3.04 4.94 -16.71
CA LEU A 27 -3.64 4.38 -15.50
C LEU A 27 -4.57 3.19 -15.77
N SER A 28 -5.13 3.09 -16.98
CA SER A 28 -5.97 1.95 -17.38
C SER A 28 -5.20 0.61 -17.35
N ALA A 29 -3.88 0.63 -17.51
CA ALA A 29 -3.02 -0.55 -17.47
C ALA A 29 -2.68 -0.98 -16.03
N HIS A 30 -2.82 -0.09 -15.04
CA HIS A 30 -2.53 -0.39 -13.65
C HIS A 30 -3.63 -1.28 -13.05
N ARG A 31 -3.24 -2.39 -12.46
CA ARG A 31 -4.16 -3.36 -11.84
C ARG A 31 -4.24 -3.22 -10.33
N PHE A 32 -3.11 -2.93 -9.71
CA PHE A 32 -2.99 -2.84 -8.26
C PHE A 32 -1.80 -1.96 -7.89
N ASN A 33 -1.93 -1.17 -6.84
CA ASN A 33 -0.83 -0.42 -6.24
C ASN A 33 -0.42 -1.05 -4.91
N MET A 34 0.88 -1.24 -4.71
CA MET A 34 1.45 -1.65 -3.43
C MET A 34 2.33 -0.54 -2.91
N ASN A 35 1.85 0.17 -1.92
CA ASN A 35 2.60 1.20 -1.23
C ASN A 35 3.26 0.66 0.04
N VAL A 36 4.38 1.25 0.42
CA VAL A 36 5.18 0.83 1.56
C VAL A 36 5.47 2.03 2.44
N ASP A 37 4.92 2.02 3.62
CA ASP A 37 5.15 3.01 4.66
C ASP A 37 5.56 2.33 5.97
N LEU A 38 6.47 2.94 6.75
CA LEU A 38 6.87 2.48 8.09
C LEU A 38 7.22 0.99 8.18
N ALA A 39 7.68 0.38 7.10
CA ALA A 39 7.87 -1.07 7.01
C ALA A 39 9.02 -1.62 7.89
N GLY A 40 9.88 -0.75 8.39
CA GLY A 40 11.08 -1.11 9.14
C GLY A 40 10.99 -0.96 10.66
N GLN A 41 9.85 -0.61 11.22
CA GLN A 41 9.69 -0.40 12.67
C GLN A 41 10.14 -1.61 13.47
N LEU A 42 10.95 -1.35 14.54
CA LEU A 42 11.53 -2.39 15.41
C LEU A 42 10.46 -3.22 16.11
N VAL A 43 9.38 -2.58 16.55
CA VAL A 43 8.24 -3.22 17.22
C VAL A 43 6.97 -3.04 16.40
N GLY A 44 5.96 -3.83 16.74
CA GLY A 44 4.68 -3.81 16.05
C GLY A 44 4.49 -4.99 15.08
N GLY A 45 3.25 -5.25 14.72
CA GLY A 45 2.85 -6.27 13.75
C GLY A 45 2.86 -5.74 12.32
N THR A 46 2.95 -6.63 11.35
CA THR A 46 2.74 -6.28 9.94
C THR A 46 1.26 -6.08 9.68
N VAL A 47 0.90 -4.95 9.15
CA VAL A 47 -0.49 -4.57 8.86
C VAL A 47 -0.58 -3.92 7.48
N ALA A 48 -1.69 -4.13 6.78
CA ALA A 48 -1.95 -3.47 5.51
C ALA A 48 -3.33 -2.80 5.50
N GLY A 49 -3.36 -1.51 5.18
CA GLY A 49 -4.57 -0.80 4.79
C GLY A 49 -4.88 -1.08 3.33
N VAL A 50 -6.10 -1.50 3.03
CA VAL A 50 -6.51 -1.93 1.69
C VAL A 50 -7.70 -1.12 1.23
N THR A 51 -7.59 -0.50 0.06
CA THR A 51 -8.65 0.31 -0.58
C THR A 51 -9.23 -0.40 -1.80
N GLY A 52 -9.38 -1.71 -1.72
CA GLY A 52 -10.05 -2.54 -2.73
C GLY A 52 -11.32 -3.16 -2.17
N ASP A 53 -11.88 -4.10 -2.92
CA ASP A 53 -12.94 -4.97 -2.43
C ASP A 53 -12.46 -5.81 -1.23
N ALA A 54 -13.36 -6.22 -0.35
CA ALA A 54 -13.02 -7.01 0.84
C ALA A 54 -12.29 -8.33 0.51
N SER A 55 -12.52 -8.90 -0.68
CA SER A 55 -11.79 -10.08 -1.16
C SER A 55 -10.28 -9.85 -1.29
N VAL A 56 -9.86 -8.62 -1.60
CA VAL A 56 -8.43 -8.25 -1.69
C VAL A 56 -7.73 -8.47 -0.34
N CYS A 57 -8.39 -8.08 0.77
CA CYS A 57 -7.87 -8.34 2.11
C CYS A 57 -7.60 -9.83 2.36
N SER A 58 -8.57 -10.69 1.99
CA SER A 58 -8.47 -12.14 2.17
C SER A 58 -7.33 -12.73 1.34
N ILE A 59 -7.20 -12.31 0.09
CA ILE A 59 -6.16 -12.78 -0.82
C ILE A 59 -4.77 -12.38 -0.32
N LEU A 60 -4.58 -11.12 0.07
CA LEU A 60 -3.30 -10.64 0.60
C LEU A 60 -2.92 -11.34 1.91
N THR A 61 -3.88 -11.54 2.81
CA THR A 61 -3.67 -12.28 4.06
C THR A 61 -3.27 -13.73 3.78
N TYR A 62 -3.94 -14.39 2.84
CA TYR A 62 -3.60 -15.75 2.42
C TYR A 62 -2.18 -15.83 1.86
N MET A 63 -1.80 -14.91 0.96
CA MET A 63 -0.44 -14.88 0.41
C MET A 63 0.64 -14.69 1.48
N ALA A 64 0.38 -13.85 2.49
CA ALA A 64 1.31 -13.69 3.61
C ALA A 64 1.45 -14.99 4.42
N HIS A 65 0.36 -15.70 4.67
CA HIS A 65 0.36 -16.99 5.37
C HIS A 65 1.11 -18.08 4.61
N GLU A 66 1.05 -18.11 3.28
CA GLU A 66 1.78 -19.10 2.46
C GLU A 66 3.30 -19.09 2.73
N ILE A 67 3.85 -17.94 3.11
CA ILE A 67 5.28 -17.78 3.43
C ILE A 67 5.56 -17.64 4.93
N GLY A 68 4.57 -17.95 5.78
CA GLY A 68 4.71 -17.91 7.24
C GLY A 68 4.84 -16.50 7.82
N ILE A 69 4.38 -15.47 7.11
CA ILE A 69 4.36 -14.09 7.60
C ILE A 69 2.94 -13.74 8.08
N GLY A 70 2.81 -13.48 9.38
CA GLY A 70 1.57 -12.95 9.94
C GLY A 70 1.36 -11.51 9.47
N MET A 71 0.25 -11.25 8.80
CA MET A 71 -0.19 -9.91 8.39
C MET A 71 -1.68 -9.76 8.70
N SER A 72 -2.06 -8.64 9.32
CA SER A 72 -3.45 -8.24 9.42
C SER A 72 -3.79 -7.25 8.31
N THR A 73 -4.98 -7.37 7.74
CA THR A 73 -5.48 -6.44 6.73
C THR A 73 -6.68 -5.67 7.27
N LYS A 74 -6.77 -4.40 6.91
CA LYS A 74 -7.90 -3.53 7.24
C LYS A 74 -8.42 -2.91 5.95
N ASN A 75 -9.70 -3.12 5.66
CA ASN A 75 -10.35 -2.49 4.52
C ASN A 75 -10.69 -1.05 4.88
N GLN A 76 -9.71 -0.15 4.73
CA GLN A 76 -9.85 1.27 5.07
C GLN A 76 -8.79 2.13 4.38
N ILE A 77 -9.10 3.42 4.23
CA ILE A 77 -8.18 4.46 3.76
C ILE A 77 -7.21 4.82 4.89
N TRP A 78 -5.92 4.89 4.55
CA TRP A 78 -4.88 5.48 5.38
C TRP A 78 -4.26 6.69 4.66
N GLY A 79 -3.71 7.65 5.39
CA GLY A 79 -2.98 8.77 4.79
C GLY A 79 -1.67 8.32 4.17
N SER A 80 -1.67 8.04 2.86
CA SER A 80 -0.52 7.46 2.16
C SER A 80 -0.66 7.62 0.64
N ASP A 81 0.43 7.51 -0.11
CA ASP A 81 0.49 7.65 -1.57
C ASP A 81 -0.42 6.66 -2.33
N SER A 82 -0.78 5.52 -1.72
CA SER A 82 -1.76 4.59 -2.28
C SER A 82 -3.14 5.22 -2.53
N ASN A 83 -3.49 6.27 -1.78
CA ASN A 83 -4.78 6.94 -1.91
C ASN A 83 -4.97 7.62 -3.26
N THR A 84 -3.91 8.13 -3.86
CA THR A 84 -3.98 8.76 -5.18
C THR A 84 -4.36 7.76 -6.27
N PHE A 85 -3.87 6.51 -6.15
CA PHE A 85 -4.24 5.41 -7.04
C PHE A 85 -5.67 4.95 -6.78
N ALA A 86 -6.04 4.77 -5.51
CA ALA A 86 -7.40 4.40 -5.13
C ALA A 86 -8.44 5.41 -5.61
N TRP A 87 -8.13 6.71 -5.54
CA TRP A 87 -8.96 7.78 -6.07
C TRP A 87 -9.26 7.64 -7.58
N LYS A 88 -8.33 7.05 -8.34
CA LYS A 88 -8.50 6.74 -9.77
C LYS A 88 -9.06 5.32 -10.03
N GLY A 89 -9.64 4.71 -9.00
CA GLY A 89 -10.28 3.39 -9.11
C GLY A 89 -9.29 2.23 -9.26
N ILE A 90 -8.04 2.41 -8.85
CA ILE A 90 -7.03 1.36 -8.83
C ILE A 90 -6.96 0.84 -7.39
N PRO A 91 -7.35 -0.44 -7.13
CA PRO A 91 -7.22 -0.99 -5.79
C PRO A 91 -5.78 -0.89 -5.31
N ALA A 92 -5.62 -0.60 -4.03
CA ALA A 92 -4.31 -0.36 -3.47
C ALA A 92 -4.17 -0.96 -2.07
N MET A 93 -2.93 -1.21 -1.67
CA MET A 93 -2.58 -1.48 -0.28
C MET A 93 -1.46 -0.56 0.18
N THR A 94 -1.47 -0.21 1.45
CA THR A 94 -0.30 0.35 2.14
C THR A 94 0.18 -0.64 3.18
N LEU A 95 1.39 -1.18 2.99
CA LEU A 95 2.04 -2.00 4.00
C LEU A 95 2.66 -1.09 5.06
N ASN A 96 2.40 -1.43 6.32
CA ASN A 96 2.88 -0.71 7.48
C ASN A 96 3.27 -1.70 8.60
N ARG A 97 3.98 -1.20 9.60
CA ARG A 97 4.14 -1.88 10.89
C ARG A 97 3.66 -0.95 11.99
N ASP A 98 2.78 -1.47 12.85
CA ASP A 98 2.28 -0.72 14.01
C ASP A 98 3.46 -0.36 14.92
N GLY A 99 4.05 0.80 14.67
CA GLY A 99 5.20 1.32 15.40
C GLY A 99 4.83 2.53 16.26
N PHE A 100 5.85 3.18 16.77
CA PHE A 100 5.72 4.40 17.55
C PHE A 100 6.81 5.40 17.14
N GLY A 101 6.65 6.66 17.57
CA GLY A 101 7.62 7.71 17.35
C GLY A 101 7.44 8.51 16.06
N MET A 102 6.63 8.04 15.12
CA MET A 102 6.32 8.75 13.88
C MET A 102 5.87 10.19 14.15
N HIS A 103 6.35 11.14 13.35
CA HIS A 103 6.08 12.57 13.49
C HIS A 103 6.51 13.19 14.82
N THR A 104 7.46 12.57 15.52
CA THR A 104 8.04 13.08 16.77
C THR A 104 9.55 13.22 16.69
N ARG A 105 10.16 13.94 17.65
CA ARG A 105 11.62 14.00 17.79
C ARG A 105 12.28 12.64 18.08
N HIS A 106 11.50 11.63 18.38
CA HIS A 106 11.97 10.27 18.66
C HIS A 106 11.95 9.37 17.42
N ASP A 107 11.47 9.86 16.28
CA ASP A 107 11.54 9.17 15.01
C ASP A 107 12.97 9.17 14.48
N THR A 108 13.70 8.16 14.87
CA THR A 108 15.12 8.01 14.56
C THR A 108 15.43 6.61 14.04
N ILE A 109 16.58 6.47 13.38
CA ILE A 109 17.05 5.18 12.85
C ILE A 109 17.12 4.08 13.92
N ALA A 110 17.24 4.43 15.21
CA ALA A 110 17.24 3.47 16.31
C ALA A 110 15.90 2.71 16.47
N LEU A 111 14.83 3.20 15.86
CA LEU A 111 13.52 2.55 15.83
C LEU A 111 13.36 1.57 14.65
N LEU A 112 14.36 1.45 13.80
CA LEU A 112 14.36 0.51 12.68
C LEU A 112 15.03 -0.82 13.05
N SER A 113 14.63 -1.88 12.37
CA SER A 113 15.17 -3.23 12.51
C SER A 113 15.40 -3.84 11.13
N ASP A 114 16.61 -4.35 10.91
CA ASP A 114 17.00 -5.09 9.72
C ASP A 114 16.04 -6.27 9.47
N TRP A 115 15.71 -6.99 10.55
CA TRP A 115 14.75 -8.10 10.49
C TRP A 115 13.37 -7.66 10.03
N SER A 116 12.89 -6.51 10.49
CA SER A 116 11.58 -5.98 10.05
C SER A 116 11.60 -5.57 8.59
N LEU A 117 12.68 -4.93 8.13
CA LEU A 117 12.88 -4.55 6.74
C LEU A 117 12.95 -5.78 5.84
N GLU A 118 13.74 -6.80 6.22
CA GLU A 118 13.86 -8.04 5.48
C GLU A 118 12.49 -8.75 5.32
N ARG A 119 11.75 -8.90 6.42
CA ARG A 119 10.41 -9.53 6.36
C ARG A 119 9.44 -8.76 5.48
N SER A 120 9.45 -7.45 5.54
CA SER A 120 8.61 -6.60 4.68
C SER A 120 9.02 -6.75 3.21
N ALA A 121 10.32 -6.77 2.92
CA ALA A 121 10.82 -6.97 1.56
C ALA A 121 10.47 -8.36 1.00
N VAL A 122 10.62 -9.43 1.81
CA VAL A 122 10.24 -10.79 1.43
C VAL A 122 8.74 -10.88 1.14
N LEU A 123 7.91 -10.30 2.01
CA LEU A 123 6.45 -10.30 1.82
C LEU A 123 6.04 -9.56 0.54
N LEU A 124 6.54 -8.36 0.36
CA LEU A 124 6.23 -7.55 -0.83
C LEU A 124 6.73 -8.19 -2.11
N GLY A 125 7.96 -8.72 -2.09
CA GLY A 125 8.54 -9.45 -3.22
C GLY A 125 7.70 -10.66 -3.60
N TYR A 126 7.24 -11.44 -2.61
CA TYR A 126 6.38 -12.59 -2.84
C TYR A 126 5.02 -12.20 -3.44
N ILE A 127 4.35 -11.19 -2.87
CA ILE A 127 3.06 -10.70 -3.40
C ILE A 127 3.25 -10.16 -4.82
N ALA A 128 4.30 -9.39 -5.06
CA ALA A 128 4.60 -8.81 -6.37
C ALA A 128 4.87 -9.89 -7.43
N ASP A 129 5.66 -10.91 -7.10
CA ASP A 129 5.93 -12.04 -7.99
C ASP A 129 4.66 -12.82 -8.32
N ARG A 130 3.86 -13.14 -7.30
CA ARG A 130 2.60 -13.87 -7.47
C ARG A 130 1.61 -13.11 -8.33
N LEU A 131 1.39 -11.81 -8.06
CA LEU A 131 0.46 -10.99 -8.84
C LEU A 131 0.98 -10.65 -10.23
N GLY A 132 2.30 -10.53 -10.39
CA GLY A 132 2.93 -10.20 -11.66
C GLY A 132 2.98 -11.35 -12.67
N ASN A 133 2.92 -12.59 -12.20
CA ASN A 133 3.04 -13.80 -13.03
C ASN A 133 1.74 -14.60 -13.16
N ILE A 134 0.63 -14.13 -12.58
CA ILE A 134 -0.64 -14.83 -12.63
C ILE A 134 -1.35 -14.63 -13.97
N GLU A 135 -1.91 -15.68 -14.56
CA GLU A 135 -2.63 -15.59 -15.85
C GLU A 135 -3.92 -14.77 -15.74
N SER A 136 -4.63 -14.93 -14.63
CA SER A 136 -5.86 -14.18 -14.33
C SER A 136 -5.73 -13.47 -13.01
N PHE A 137 -5.86 -12.15 -13.02
CA PHE A 137 -5.70 -11.34 -11.82
C PHE A 137 -6.78 -11.72 -10.79
N PRO A 138 -6.43 -11.94 -9.50
CA PRO A 138 -7.29 -12.64 -8.55
C PRO A 138 -8.42 -11.77 -7.96
N PHE A 139 -8.47 -10.47 -8.31
CA PHE A 139 -9.53 -9.56 -7.90
C PHE A 139 -9.77 -8.51 -8.99
N GLU A 140 -10.93 -7.87 -8.93
CA GLU A 140 -11.31 -6.83 -9.88
C GLU A 140 -10.53 -5.53 -9.64
N ARG A 141 -10.33 -4.78 -10.72
CA ARG A 141 -9.83 -3.41 -10.65
C ARG A 141 -10.98 -2.49 -10.21
N LYS A 142 -11.30 -2.55 -8.94
CA LYS A 142 -12.44 -1.82 -8.37
C LYS A 142 -12.11 -1.33 -6.97
N VAL A 143 -12.47 -0.09 -6.69
CA VAL A 143 -12.47 0.52 -5.35
C VAL A 143 -13.93 0.77 -4.95
N PRO A 144 -14.34 0.43 -3.72
CA PRO A 144 -15.70 0.69 -3.24
C PRO A 144 -16.08 2.17 -3.37
N GLU A 145 -17.33 2.43 -3.74
CA GLU A 145 -17.83 3.80 -3.95
C GLU A 145 -17.71 4.68 -2.71
N GLU A 146 -17.85 4.10 -1.53
CA GLU A 146 -17.66 4.80 -0.26
C GLU A 146 -16.24 5.34 -0.09
N PHE A 147 -15.21 4.61 -0.55
CA PHE A 147 -13.82 5.08 -0.53
C PHE A 147 -13.60 6.14 -1.61
N ILE A 148 -14.17 5.98 -2.80
CA ILE A 148 -14.10 7.01 -3.85
C ILE A 148 -14.72 8.31 -3.35
N ALA A 149 -15.87 8.26 -2.67
CA ALA A 149 -16.51 9.45 -2.10
C ALA A 149 -15.61 10.16 -1.08
N GLN A 150 -15.03 9.43 -0.13
CA GLN A 150 -14.08 9.98 0.84
C GLN A 150 -12.83 10.57 0.17
N LEU A 151 -12.28 9.90 -0.84
CA LEU A 151 -11.10 10.38 -1.57
C LEU A 151 -11.41 11.62 -2.43
N ASN A 152 -12.63 11.75 -2.93
CA ASN A 152 -13.08 12.98 -3.61
C ASN A 152 -13.16 14.18 -2.66
N GLU A 153 -13.53 13.96 -1.39
CA GLU A 153 -13.50 15.03 -0.38
C GLU A 153 -12.06 15.47 -0.06
N TYR A 154 -11.11 14.57 -0.17
CA TYR A 154 -9.71 14.85 0.12
C TYR A 154 -8.95 15.48 -1.05
N PHE A 155 -9.20 15.04 -2.30
CA PHE A 155 -8.47 15.46 -3.49
C PHE A 155 -9.27 16.40 -4.42
N GLY A 156 -10.57 16.57 -4.18
CA GLY A 156 -11.50 17.30 -5.05
C GLY A 156 -11.50 18.83 -4.92
#